data_6ca735666672814d31cbf1333c8e591b
#
_entry.id   6ca735666672814d31cbf1333c8e591b
#
_cell.length_a   1.000
_cell.length_b   1.000
_cell.length_c   1.000
_cell.angle_alpha   90.00
_cell.angle_beta   90.00
_cell.angle_gamma   90.00
#
_symmetry.space_group_name_H-M   'P 1'
#
loop_
_entity.id
_entity.type
_entity.pdbx_description
1 polymer ?
#
loop_
_entity_poly.entity_id
_entity_poly.type
_entity_poly.pdbx_seq_one_letter_code
_entity_poly.pdbx_strand_id
1 'polypeptide(L)'
;MKRVLKSTGNIFLHCNTASSHHLRILLDEIFGENNFRSEIIWTYKRWSNTRKGLLPNHQTIFFYSKTNQYKFNTFYEDYSPTTNIDQILQDRERNVYGKTVYKRDAGGNTIPAKEKKGVPVSDVWEIPFLNPKAKERTGYPTQKPIELMDRIIKMASDEGDIVLDPFCGSGS
;
A
#
# COMPACT_ATOMS: atom_id res chain seq x y z
N MET A 1 11.45 -3.84 -18.50
CA MET A 1 11.34 -4.13 -17.05
C MET A 1 10.94 -5.58 -16.78
N LYS A 2 9.86 -6.17 -17.31
CA LYS A 2 9.45 -7.56 -17.04
C LYS A 2 10.59 -8.59 -17.24
N ARG A 3 11.48 -8.41 -18.25
CA ARG A 3 12.59 -9.33 -18.54
C ARG A 3 13.63 -9.42 -17.42
N VAL A 4 13.91 -8.31 -16.73
CA VAL A 4 14.94 -8.24 -15.68
C VAL A 4 14.42 -8.64 -14.29
N LEU A 5 13.11 -8.69 -14.10
CA LEU A 5 12.52 -9.14 -12.84
C LEU A 5 12.75 -10.64 -12.61
N LYS A 6 13.07 -11.02 -11.37
CA LYS A 6 13.01 -12.42 -10.90
C LYS A 6 11.57 -12.94 -11.01
N SER A 7 11.36 -14.27 -10.97
CA SER A 7 10.00 -14.86 -10.93
C SER A 7 9.18 -14.35 -9.74
N THR A 8 9.82 -14.07 -8.61
CA THR A 8 9.21 -13.51 -7.39
C THR A 8 9.15 -11.97 -7.38
N GLY A 9 9.64 -11.33 -8.46
CA GLY A 9 9.81 -9.87 -8.49
C GLY A 9 8.52 -9.12 -8.71
N ASN A 10 8.49 -7.91 -8.18
CA ASN A 10 7.38 -6.96 -8.21
C ASN A 10 7.72 -5.72 -9.02
N ILE A 11 6.69 -5.02 -9.50
CA ILE A 11 6.81 -3.69 -10.09
C ILE A 11 5.76 -2.76 -9.50
N PHE A 12 6.19 -1.56 -9.18
CA PHE A 12 5.33 -0.45 -8.77
C PHE A 12 5.50 0.67 -9.81
N LEU A 13 4.40 1.05 -10.44
CA LEU A 13 4.39 2.13 -11.43
C LEU A 13 3.53 3.28 -10.91
N HIS A 14 4.20 4.37 -10.53
CA HIS A 14 3.52 5.60 -10.12
C HIS A 14 3.13 6.44 -11.34
N CYS A 15 1.93 7.00 -11.32
CA CYS A 15 1.45 7.91 -12.35
C CYS A 15 0.43 8.91 -11.81
N ASN A 16 0.18 9.95 -12.59
CA ASN A 16 -0.92 10.88 -12.35
C ASN A 16 -2.26 10.30 -12.85
N THR A 17 -3.35 10.89 -12.40
CA THR A 17 -4.72 10.45 -12.76
C THR A 17 -5.03 10.60 -14.25
N ALA A 18 -4.37 11.51 -14.97
CA ALA A 18 -4.62 11.71 -16.39
C ALA A 18 -4.14 10.54 -17.26
N SER A 19 -3.08 9.85 -16.83
CA SER A 19 -2.45 8.76 -17.60
C SER A 19 -2.74 7.38 -17.02
N SER A 20 -3.37 7.28 -15.85
CA SER A 20 -3.51 6.02 -15.10
C SER A 20 -4.21 4.93 -15.92
N HIS A 21 -5.31 5.24 -16.59
CA HIS A 21 -6.08 4.28 -17.37
C HIS A 21 -5.29 3.69 -18.55
N HIS A 22 -4.49 4.49 -19.26
CA HIS A 22 -3.63 4.01 -20.34
C HIS A 22 -2.51 3.11 -19.82
N LEU A 23 -1.88 3.51 -18.70
CA LEU A 23 -0.81 2.75 -18.10
C LEU A 23 -1.30 1.44 -17.49
N ARG A 24 -2.53 1.41 -16.98
CA ARG A 24 -3.16 0.18 -16.51
C ARG A 24 -3.30 -0.84 -17.64
N ILE A 25 -3.86 -0.44 -18.79
CA ILE A 25 -4.01 -1.31 -19.96
C ILE A 25 -2.65 -1.83 -20.43
N LEU A 26 -1.66 -0.95 -20.54
CA LEU A 26 -0.30 -1.32 -20.94
C LEU A 26 0.33 -2.33 -19.97
N LEU A 27 0.13 -2.17 -18.67
CA LEU A 27 0.65 -3.11 -17.68
C LEU A 27 -0.06 -4.47 -17.75
N ASP A 28 -1.38 -4.47 -17.99
CA ASP A 28 -2.15 -5.70 -18.21
C ASP A 28 -1.64 -6.48 -19.44
N GLU A 29 -1.33 -5.79 -20.55
CA GLU A 29 -0.74 -6.41 -21.74
C GLU A 29 0.66 -6.97 -21.47
N ILE A 30 1.50 -6.24 -20.72
CA ILE A 30 2.89 -6.64 -20.45
C ILE A 30 2.96 -7.74 -19.40
N PHE A 31 2.29 -7.58 -18.27
CA PHE A 31 2.40 -8.48 -17.11
C PHE A 31 1.33 -9.55 -17.09
N GLY A 32 0.16 -9.30 -17.69
CA GLY A 32 -1.07 -10.10 -17.61
C GLY A 32 -1.97 -9.62 -16.49
N GLU A 33 -3.28 -9.56 -16.74
CA GLU A 33 -4.30 -9.14 -15.77
C GLU A 33 -4.25 -9.94 -14.47
N ASN A 34 -3.98 -11.25 -14.55
CA ASN A 34 -3.87 -12.15 -13.40
C ASN A 34 -2.66 -11.83 -12.48
N ASN A 35 -1.75 -10.99 -12.92
CA ASN A 35 -0.59 -10.53 -12.15
C ASN A 35 -0.77 -9.12 -11.59
N PHE A 36 -1.91 -8.50 -11.79
CA PHE A 36 -2.32 -7.30 -11.07
C PHE A 36 -2.54 -7.63 -9.59
N ARG A 37 -1.98 -6.82 -8.69
CA ARG A 37 -2.08 -7.03 -7.25
C ARG A 37 -2.92 -5.97 -6.57
N SER A 38 -2.65 -4.70 -6.88
CA SER A 38 -3.41 -3.59 -6.31
C SER A 38 -3.24 -2.31 -7.12
N GLU A 39 -4.23 -1.46 -7.04
CA GLU A 39 -4.13 -0.04 -7.36
C GLU A 39 -4.04 0.73 -6.05
N ILE A 40 -2.87 1.29 -5.79
CA ILE A 40 -2.61 2.05 -4.58
C ILE A 40 -2.95 3.51 -4.85
N ILE A 41 -3.81 4.09 -4.04
CA ILE A 41 -4.19 5.49 -4.09
C ILE A 41 -3.36 6.27 -3.07
N TRP A 42 -2.33 6.94 -3.54
CA TRP A 42 -1.54 7.82 -2.70
C TRP A 42 -2.22 9.17 -2.56
N THR A 43 -2.74 9.47 -1.37
CA THR A 43 -3.44 10.71 -1.04
C THR A 43 -2.55 11.66 -0.26
N TYR A 44 -2.78 12.96 -0.46
CA TYR A 44 -2.09 14.02 0.24
C TYR A 44 -2.93 15.30 0.26
N LYS A 45 -2.71 16.17 1.25
CA LYS A 45 -3.41 17.45 1.35
C LYS A 45 -2.59 18.53 0.65
N ARG A 46 -3.23 19.27 -0.25
CA ARG A 46 -2.66 20.47 -0.88
C ARG A 46 -3.47 21.70 -0.50
N TRP A 47 -2.77 22.78 -0.24
CA TRP A 47 -3.36 24.10 -0.15
C TRP A 47 -3.29 24.73 -1.55
N SER A 48 -4.42 24.78 -2.23
CA SER A 48 -4.53 25.40 -3.55
C SER A 48 -5.93 25.97 -3.74
N ASN A 49 -6.00 27.14 -4.33
CA ASN A 49 -7.29 27.74 -4.71
C ASN A 49 -7.70 27.22 -6.09
N THR A 50 -8.62 26.29 -6.12
CA THR A 50 -9.24 25.81 -7.35
C THR A 50 -10.50 26.58 -7.60
N ARG A 51 -10.58 27.26 -8.75
CA ARG A 51 -11.76 28.04 -9.15
C ARG A 51 -12.81 27.24 -9.91
N LYS A 52 -12.38 26.16 -10.57
CA LYS A 52 -13.26 25.25 -11.35
C LYS A 52 -12.79 23.81 -11.16
N GLY A 53 -13.72 22.91 -10.87
CA GLY A 53 -13.48 21.49 -10.70
C GLY A 53 -13.00 21.09 -9.31
N LEU A 54 -12.60 19.81 -9.17
CA LEU A 54 -12.11 19.24 -7.92
C LEU A 54 -10.61 19.46 -7.77
N LEU A 55 -10.15 19.68 -6.54
CA LEU A 55 -8.74 19.75 -6.23
C LEU A 55 -8.12 18.33 -6.30
N PRO A 56 -7.13 18.09 -7.18
CA PRO A 56 -6.49 16.77 -7.27
C PRO A 56 -5.58 16.54 -6.07
N ASN A 57 -5.99 15.66 -5.17
CA ASN A 57 -5.29 15.32 -3.93
C ASN A 57 -4.81 13.88 -3.88
N HIS A 58 -4.72 13.19 -5.03
CA HIS A 58 -4.20 11.84 -5.08
C HIS A 58 -3.42 11.57 -6.37
N GLN A 59 -2.63 10.52 -6.33
CA GLN A 59 -1.95 9.90 -7.46
C GLN A 59 -2.07 8.39 -7.33
N THR A 60 -1.86 7.68 -8.45
CA THR A 60 -2.03 6.24 -8.53
C THR A 60 -0.68 5.54 -8.60
N ILE A 61 -0.55 4.42 -7.91
CA ILE A 61 0.59 3.51 -8.04
C ILE A 61 0.03 2.12 -8.36
N PHE A 62 0.34 1.60 -9.53
CA PHE A 62 -0.02 0.24 -9.89
C PHE A 62 0.99 -0.76 -9.37
N PHE A 63 0.51 -1.76 -8.67
CA PHE A 63 1.30 -2.88 -8.17
C PHE A 63 1.01 -4.13 -8.99
N TYR A 64 2.05 -4.65 -9.65
CA TYR A 64 2.05 -5.92 -10.37
C TYR A 64 3.17 -6.82 -9.88
N SER A 65 2.99 -8.11 -10.03
CA SER A 65 4.05 -9.09 -9.86
C SER A 65 4.41 -9.74 -11.20
N LYS A 66 5.58 -10.39 -11.28
CA LYS A 66 5.93 -11.16 -12.49
C LYS A 66 5.16 -12.46 -12.60
N THR A 67 4.89 -13.11 -11.46
CA THR A 67 4.15 -14.38 -11.35
C THR A 67 3.28 -14.38 -10.10
N ASN A 68 2.49 -15.42 -9.88
CA ASN A 68 1.72 -15.61 -8.65
C ASN A 68 2.58 -15.90 -7.41
N GLN A 69 3.85 -16.28 -7.59
CA GLN A 69 4.80 -16.52 -6.50
C GLN A 69 5.62 -15.26 -6.24
N TYR A 70 4.98 -14.19 -5.85
CA TYR A 70 5.64 -12.91 -5.60
C TYR A 70 5.96 -12.70 -4.14
N LYS A 71 7.03 -11.92 -3.88
CA LYS A 71 7.41 -11.54 -2.53
C LYS A 71 6.47 -10.44 -2.02
N PHE A 72 5.92 -10.63 -0.83
CA PHE A 72 5.09 -9.65 -0.16
C PHE A 72 5.23 -9.76 1.35
N ASN A 73 5.76 -8.73 1.97
CA ASN A 73 5.88 -8.61 3.42
C ASN A 73 4.69 -7.84 3.94
N THR A 74 3.88 -8.48 4.79
CA THR A 74 2.73 -7.82 5.39
C THR A 74 3.20 -6.70 6.31
N PHE A 75 2.79 -5.50 6.01
CA PHE A 75 3.03 -4.31 6.80
C PHE A 75 1.78 -3.96 7.60
N TYR A 76 1.95 -3.60 8.87
CA TYR A 76 0.83 -3.27 9.76
C TYR A 76 0.92 -1.81 10.17
N GLU A 77 -0.23 -1.15 10.19
CA GLU A 77 -0.42 0.19 10.74
C GLU A 77 -1.10 0.10 12.10
N ASP A 78 -0.92 1.14 12.91
CA ASP A 78 -1.57 1.23 14.21
C ASP A 78 -3.10 1.26 14.06
N TYR A 79 -3.80 0.80 15.07
CA TYR A 79 -5.25 0.92 15.11
C TYR A 79 -5.67 2.40 15.14
N SER A 80 -6.73 2.73 14.39
CA SER A 80 -7.34 4.05 14.50
C SER A 80 -7.77 4.34 15.93
N PRO A 81 -7.64 5.60 16.43
CA PRO A 81 -8.13 5.99 17.76
C PRO A 81 -9.62 5.71 17.99
N THR A 82 -10.40 5.59 16.90
CA THR A 82 -11.84 5.25 16.97
C THR A 82 -12.10 3.75 16.91
N THR A 83 -11.05 2.93 16.76
CA THR A 83 -11.19 1.47 16.69
C THR A 83 -11.45 0.92 18.09
N ASN A 84 -12.53 0.15 18.25
CA ASN A 84 -12.76 -0.59 19.49
C ASN A 84 -11.82 -1.79 19.56
N ILE A 85 -10.64 -1.58 20.14
CA ILE A 85 -9.58 -2.58 20.26
C ILE A 85 -10.05 -3.78 21.07
N ASP A 86 -10.84 -3.58 22.11
CA ASP A 86 -11.35 -4.66 22.97
C ASP A 86 -12.19 -5.66 22.18
N GLN A 87 -12.98 -5.20 21.21
CA GLN A 87 -13.74 -6.10 20.33
C GLN A 87 -12.86 -6.84 19.32
N ILE A 88 -11.77 -6.22 18.88
CA ILE A 88 -10.82 -6.83 17.92
C ILE A 88 -9.98 -7.91 18.61
N LEU A 89 -9.63 -7.70 19.86
CA LEU A 89 -8.81 -8.63 20.66
C LEU A 89 -9.60 -9.83 21.22
N GLN A 90 -10.89 -9.97 20.89
CA GLN A 90 -11.67 -11.14 21.26
C GLN A 90 -11.60 -12.24 20.20
N ASP A 91 -11.39 -13.49 20.63
CA ASP A 91 -11.38 -14.64 19.75
C ASP A 91 -12.78 -14.92 19.17
N ARG A 92 -12.84 -15.41 17.94
CA ARG A 92 -14.09 -15.67 17.23
C ARG A 92 -14.10 -17.08 16.66
N GLU A 93 -15.26 -17.70 16.65
CA GLU A 93 -15.51 -18.99 16.04
C GLU A 93 -16.74 -18.97 15.13
N ARG A 94 -16.91 -19.99 14.31
CA ARG A 94 -18.15 -20.18 13.53
C ARG A 94 -19.09 -21.09 14.30
N ASN A 95 -20.32 -20.62 14.54
CA ASN A 95 -21.35 -21.45 15.13
C ASN A 95 -21.91 -22.47 14.11
N VAL A 96 -22.80 -23.35 14.57
CA VAL A 96 -23.45 -24.40 13.76
C VAL A 96 -24.23 -23.88 12.54
N TYR A 97 -24.58 -22.59 12.54
CA TYR A 97 -25.26 -21.90 11.42
C TYR A 97 -24.27 -21.15 10.50
N GLY A 98 -22.95 -21.34 10.69
CA GLY A 98 -21.91 -20.67 9.89
C GLY A 98 -21.70 -19.19 10.22
N LYS A 99 -22.39 -18.63 11.21
CA LYS A 99 -22.20 -17.23 11.65
C LYS A 99 -20.98 -17.10 12.56
N THR A 100 -20.22 -16.02 12.35
CA THR A 100 -19.10 -15.68 13.23
C THR A 100 -19.61 -15.12 14.55
N VAL A 101 -19.24 -15.74 15.66
CA VAL A 101 -19.60 -15.34 17.02
C VAL A 101 -18.35 -15.24 17.89
N TYR A 102 -18.43 -14.52 19.01
CA TYR A 102 -17.35 -14.50 19.98
C TYR A 102 -17.23 -15.86 20.68
N LYS A 103 -16.00 -16.37 20.74
CA LYS A 103 -15.70 -17.58 21.50
C LYS A 103 -15.82 -17.31 22.99
N ARG A 104 -16.46 -18.22 23.72
CA ARG A 104 -16.73 -18.08 25.16
C ARG A 104 -16.12 -19.21 25.93
N ASP A 105 -15.66 -18.92 27.15
CA ASP A 105 -15.24 -19.93 28.12
C ASP A 105 -16.45 -20.63 28.76
N ALA A 106 -16.18 -21.61 29.64
CA ALA A 106 -17.22 -22.34 30.38
C ALA A 106 -18.06 -21.42 31.28
N GLY A 107 -17.55 -20.24 31.65
CA GLY A 107 -18.26 -19.25 32.46
C GLY A 107 -19.07 -18.24 31.63
N GLY A 108 -19.07 -18.38 30.28
CA GLY A 108 -19.77 -17.47 29.35
C GLY A 108 -19.01 -16.18 29.01
N ASN A 109 -17.80 -15.97 29.51
CA ASN A 109 -16.98 -14.80 29.20
C ASN A 109 -16.31 -14.95 27.84
N THR A 110 -16.09 -13.85 27.15
CA THR A 110 -15.35 -13.85 25.88
C THR A 110 -13.88 -14.15 26.10
N ILE A 111 -13.32 -15.01 25.24
CA ILE A 111 -11.91 -15.42 25.31
C ILE A 111 -11.06 -14.40 24.56
N PRO A 112 -9.99 -13.84 25.17
CA PRO A 112 -9.06 -12.94 24.47
C PRO A 112 -8.39 -13.65 23.30
N ALA A 113 -8.36 -12.99 22.13
CA ALA A 113 -7.57 -13.45 21.00
C ALA A 113 -6.07 -13.23 21.26
N LYS A 114 -5.22 -13.92 20.50
CA LYS A 114 -3.79 -13.62 20.49
C LYS A 114 -3.58 -12.15 20.08
N GLU A 115 -2.54 -11.54 20.64
CA GLU A 115 -2.14 -10.17 20.30
C GLU A 115 -2.09 -9.96 18.78
N LYS A 116 -2.76 -8.93 18.30
CA LYS A 116 -2.76 -8.56 16.87
C LYS A 116 -1.80 -7.43 16.65
N LYS A 117 -0.99 -7.54 15.60
CA LYS A 117 0.08 -6.58 15.27
C LYS A 117 -0.41 -5.24 14.72
N GLY A 118 -1.71 -5.00 14.66
CA GLY A 118 -2.29 -3.83 14.01
C GLY A 118 -3.21 -4.19 12.85
N VAL A 119 -3.50 -3.23 11.99
CA VAL A 119 -4.30 -3.39 10.77
C VAL A 119 -3.35 -3.57 9.59
N PRO A 120 -3.50 -4.61 8.74
CA PRO A 120 -2.73 -4.68 7.50
C PRO A 120 -2.90 -3.41 6.69
N VAL A 121 -1.80 -2.91 6.11
CA VAL A 121 -1.83 -1.70 5.29
C VAL A 121 -2.88 -1.83 4.17
N SER A 122 -3.69 -0.78 4.00
CA SER A 122 -4.67 -0.70 2.94
C SER A 122 -4.03 -0.26 1.61
N ASP A 123 -4.82 -0.21 0.56
CA ASP A 123 -4.44 0.34 -0.76
C ASP A 123 -4.63 1.87 -0.85
N VAL A 124 -5.10 2.52 0.22
CA VAL A 124 -5.19 3.98 0.31
C VAL A 124 -4.14 4.48 1.31
N TRP A 125 -3.14 5.21 0.79
CA TRP A 125 -2.00 5.69 1.58
C TRP A 125 -2.07 7.20 1.75
N GLU A 126 -2.23 7.66 2.98
CA GLU A 126 -2.14 9.08 3.31
C GLU A 126 -0.69 9.41 3.70
N ILE A 127 0.12 9.82 2.72
CA ILE A 127 1.50 10.23 2.89
C ILE A 127 1.63 11.68 2.45
N PRO A 128 2.11 12.59 3.32
CA PRO A 128 2.22 14.00 2.97
C PRO A 128 3.04 14.23 1.70
N PHE A 129 2.61 15.20 0.89
CA PHE A 129 3.41 15.66 -0.23
C PHE A 129 4.70 16.32 0.28
N LEU A 130 5.78 16.13 -0.45
CA LEU A 130 7.09 16.67 -0.06
C LEU A 130 7.04 18.20 0.10
N ASN A 131 7.16 18.65 1.33
CA ASN A 131 7.13 20.08 1.66
C ASN A 131 8.33 20.79 1.01
N PRO A 132 8.15 22.00 0.42
CA PRO A 132 9.25 22.81 -0.11
C PRO A 132 10.42 23.06 0.87
N LYS A 133 10.15 23.03 2.17
CA LYS A 133 11.14 23.23 3.25
C LYS A 133 11.61 21.92 3.90
N ALA A 134 11.21 20.75 3.38
CA ALA A 134 11.62 19.46 3.95
C ALA A 134 13.13 19.26 3.78
N LYS A 135 13.80 18.74 4.84
CA LYS A 135 15.25 18.46 4.82
C LYS A 135 15.67 17.44 3.76
N GLU A 136 14.78 16.49 3.43
CA GLU A 136 15.01 15.46 2.42
C GLU A 136 14.94 15.99 0.97
N ARG A 137 14.56 17.26 0.79
CA ARG A 137 14.39 17.83 -0.54
C ARG A 137 15.73 18.11 -1.21
N THR A 138 15.95 17.48 -2.37
CA THR A 138 17.15 17.66 -3.22
C THR A 138 17.02 18.81 -4.22
N GLY A 139 15.83 19.41 -4.34
CA GLY A 139 15.51 20.40 -5.39
C GLY A 139 15.00 19.80 -6.70
N TYR A 140 14.98 18.47 -6.84
CA TYR A 140 14.45 17.83 -8.03
C TYR A 140 12.92 18.01 -8.11
N PRO A 141 12.36 18.50 -9.25
CA PRO A 141 10.95 18.94 -9.32
C PRO A 141 9.93 17.84 -9.04
N THR A 142 10.24 16.59 -9.37
CA THR A 142 9.33 15.44 -9.24
C THR A 142 9.72 14.45 -8.15
N GLN A 143 10.61 14.86 -7.24
CA GLN A 143 11.02 14.06 -6.09
C GLN A 143 9.82 13.58 -5.28
N LYS A 144 9.84 12.32 -4.87
CA LYS A 144 8.83 11.72 -4.01
C LYS A 144 9.30 11.71 -2.55
N PRO A 145 8.36 11.68 -1.58
CA PRO A 145 8.73 11.49 -0.18
C PRO A 145 9.45 10.16 0.04
N ILE A 146 10.49 10.17 0.88
CA ILE A 146 11.23 8.95 1.25
C ILE A 146 10.30 7.93 1.89
N GLU A 147 9.35 8.38 2.70
CA GLU A 147 8.32 7.52 3.33
C GLU A 147 7.56 6.65 2.31
N LEU A 148 7.23 7.21 1.14
CA LEU A 148 6.55 6.47 0.08
C LEU A 148 7.42 5.33 -0.47
N MET A 149 8.70 5.61 -0.71
CA MET A 149 9.66 4.64 -1.21
C MET A 149 9.98 3.57 -0.17
N ASP A 150 10.19 3.96 1.08
CA ASP A 150 10.44 3.06 2.21
C ASP A 150 9.30 2.04 2.37
N ARG A 151 8.03 2.51 2.29
CA ARG A 151 6.85 1.64 2.38
C ARG A 151 6.83 0.60 1.25
N ILE A 152 7.09 1.01 0.01
CA ILE A 152 7.16 0.10 -1.15
C ILE A 152 8.28 -0.94 -0.97
N ILE A 153 9.47 -0.49 -0.59
CA ILE A 153 10.65 -1.35 -0.44
C ILE A 153 10.41 -2.38 0.67
N LYS A 154 9.97 -1.97 1.84
CA LYS A 154 9.68 -2.86 2.98
C LYS A 154 8.61 -3.91 2.65
N MET A 155 7.62 -3.54 1.84
CA MET A 155 6.53 -4.44 1.45
C MET A 155 6.97 -5.46 0.39
N ALA A 156 7.88 -5.10 -0.51
CA ALA A 156 8.16 -5.86 -1.73
C ALA A 156 9.55 -6.49 -1.79
N SER A 157 10.43 -6.23 -0.81
CA SER A 157 11.81 -6.73 -0.78
C SER A 157 12.27 -7.03 0.65
N ASP A 158 13.34 -7.82 0.76
CA ASP A 158 14.08 -8.06 2.00
C ASP A 158 15.49 -7.48 1.89
N GLU A 159 16.20 -7.45 3.01
CA GLU A 159 17.61 -7.08 3.04
C GLU A 159 18.42 -7.95 2.08
N GLY A 160 19.25 -7.30 1.25
CA GLY A 160 20.06 -7.96 0.21
C GLY A 160 19.34 -8.17 -1.13
N ASP A 161 18.05 -7.86 -1.25
CA ASP A 161 17.36 -7.87 -2.54
C ASP A 161 17.79 -6.68 -3.42
N ILE A 162 17.74 -6.88 -4.73
CA ILE A 162 18.05 -5.83 -5.71
C ILE A 162 16.79 -5.06 -6.04
N VAL A 163 16.83 -3.73 -5.82
CA VAL A 163 15.80 -2.77 -6.21
C VAL A 163 16.31 -1.95 -7.38
N LEU A 164 15.52 -1.86 -8.47
CA LEU A 164 15.85 -1.11 -9.66
C LEU A 164 14.83 0.01 -9.88
N ASP A 165 15.28 1.25 -9.86
CA ASP A 165 14.51 2.39 -10.32
C ASP A 165 15.16 3.01 -11.58
N PRO A 166 14.62 2.73 -12.80
CA PRO A 166 15.16 3.29 -14.04
C PRO A 166 14.81 4.76 -14.24
N PHE A 167 13.97 5.34 -13.40
CA PHE A 167 13.54 6.74 -13.44
C PHE A 167 13.84 7.47 -12.13
N CYS A 168 14.93 7.08 -11.46
CA CYS A 168 15.27 7.50 -10.10
C CYS A 168 15.36 9.03 -9.88
N GLY A 169 15.43 9.82 -10.94
CA GLY A 169 15.46 11.28 -10.86
C GLY A 169 16.61 11.80 -10.01
N SER A 170 16.32 12.22 -8.77
CA SER A 170 17.34 12.70 -7.81
C SER A 170 18.10 11.57 -7.11
N GLY A 171 17.73 10.33 -7.28
CA GLY A 171 18.30 9.20 -6.54
C GLY A 171 17.88 9.18 -5.06
N SER A 172 16.68 9.63 -4.76
CA SER A 172 16.13 9.68 -3.39
C SER A 172 15.87 8.30 -2.83
#